data_a29db38d2444cf3675be5ce1f2f6d289
#
_entry.id   a29db38d2444cf3675be5ce1f2f6d289
#
_cell.length_a   1.000
_cell.length_b   1.000
_cell.length_c   1.000
_cell.angle_alpha   90.00
_cell.angle_beta   90.00
_cell.angle_gamma   90.00
#
_symmetry.space_group_name_H-M   'P 1'
#
loop_
_entity.id
_entity.type
_entity.pdbx_description
1 polymer ?
#
loop_
_entity_poly.entity_id
_entity_poly.type
_entity_poly.pdbx_seq_one_letter_code
_entity_poly.pdbx_strand_id
1 'polypeptide(L)'
;MKALFVELPAFERYRQEYLSDEAYRGLQNEMLKAPEAGDVIMGTGGLRKIRHGDTQRGKGKRGGLRVIYFWWESHRQFWLFTLYDKSEMDDLSPKDRAALKAMLKQELESRK
;
A
#
# COMPACT_ATOMS: atom_id res chain seq x y z
N MET A 1 -3.60 15.51 -9.98
CA MET A 1 -2.18 15.47 -9.64
C MET A 1 -1.50 14.34 -10.41
N LYS A 2 -0.26 14.55 -10.78
CA LYS A 2 0.55 13.50 -11.41
C LYS A 2 1.54 12.94 -10.40
N ALA A 3 1.66 11.62 -10.36
CA ALA A 3 2.62 10.94 -9.48
C ALA A 3 3.06 9.63 -10.12
N LEU A 4 4.21 9.14 -9.67
CA LEU A 4 4.73 7.86 -10.10
C LEU A 4 4.36 6.80 -9.07
N PHE A 5 3.89 5.64 -9.53
CA PHE A 5 3.63 4.49 -8.67
C PHE A 5 4.77 3.49 -8.84
N VAL A 6 5.51 3.27 -7.78
CA VAL A 6 6.63 2.34 -7.77
C VAL A 6 6.18 1.06 -7.05
N GLU A 7 6.12 -0.04 -7.80
CA GLU A 7 5.74 -1.33 -7.21
C GLU A 7 6.99 -2.04 -6.70
N LEU A 8 7.05 -2.25 -5.39
CA LEU A 8 8.13 -3.03 -4.80
C LEU A 8 7.85 -4.53 -4.99
N PRO A 9 8.84 -5.39 -4.82
CA PRO A 9 8.72 -6.79 -5.25
C PRO A 9 7.51 -7.55 -4.70
N ALA A 10 7.19 -7.40 -3.43
CA ALA A 10 6.04 -8.12 -2.86
C ALA A 10 4.72 -7.64 -3.46
N PHE A 11 4.58 -6.32 -3.64
CA PHE A 11 3.37 -5.77 -4.25
C PHE A 11 3.23 -6.26 -5.70
N GLU A 12 4.29 -6.14 -6.47
CA GLU A 12 4.29 -6.57 -7.87
C GLU A 12 3.91 -8.05 -8.00
N ARG A 13 4.48 -8.89 -7.10
CA ARG A 13 4.22 -10.34 -7.13
C ARG A 13 2.76 -10.67 -6.89
N TYR A 14 2.11 -10.02 -5.94
CA TYR A 14 0.78 -10.42 -5.47
C TYR A 14 -0.36 -9.57 -6.01
N ARG A 15 -0.07 -8.45 -6.66
CA ARG A 15 -1.11 -7.51 -7.10
C ARG A 15 -2.23 -8.18 -7.89
N GLN A 16 -1.89 -9.01 -8.87
CA GLN A 16 -2.88 -9.61 -9.75
C GLN A 16 -3.80 -10.60 -9.05
N GLU A 17 -3.35 -11.18 -7.94
CA GLU A 17 -4.19 -12.08 -7.15
C GLU A 17 -5.34 -11.34 -6.46
N TYR A 18 -5.14 -10.07 -6.16
CA TYR A 18 -6.07 -9.27 -5.36
C TYR A 18 -6.78 -8.18 -6.15
N LEU A 19 -6.15 -7.65 -7.18
CA LEU A 19 -6.69 -6.52 -7.94
C LEU A 19 -6.59 -6.78 -9.44
N SER A 20 -7.72 -6.67 -10.12
CA SER A 20 -7.71 -6.59 -11.58
C SER A 20 -7.05 -5.28 -11.99
N ASP A 21 -6.72 -5.14 -13.28
CA ASP A 21 -6.16 -3.90 -13.80
C ASP A 21 -7.11 -2.72 -13.58
N GLU A 22 -8.40 -2.95 -13.75
CA GLU A 22 -9.42 -1.93 -13.54
C GLU A 22 -9.50 -1.51 -12.06
N ALA A 23 -9.52 -2.48 -11.15
CA ALA A 23 -9.57 -2.20 -9.71
C ALA A 23 -8.31 -1.47 -9.24
N TYR A 24 -7.15 -1.85 -9.79
CA TYR A 24 -5.90 -1.19 -9.48
C TYR A 24 -5.90 0.27 -9.94
N ARG A 25 -6.45 0.52 -11.13
CA ARG A 25 -6.60 1.89 -11.61
C ARG A 25 -7.49 2.72 -10.68
N GLY A 26 -8.56 2.11 -10.18
CA GLY A 26 -9.44 2.77 -9.21
C GLY A 26 -8.71 3.13 -7.92
N LEU A 27 -7.88 2.21 -7.41
CA LEU A 27 -7.05 2.46 -6.24
C LEU A 27 -6.07 3.61 -6.49
N GLN A 28 -5.39 3.58 -7.63
CA GLN A 28 -4.45 4.65 -7.99
C GLN A 28 -5.14 6.01 -8.04
N ASN A 29 -6.35 6.06 -8.59
CA ASN A 29 -7.12 7.30 -8.65
C ASN A 29 -7.50 7.81 -7.25
N GLU A 30 -7.86 6.91 -6.34
CA GLU A 30 -8.13 7.29 -4.95
C GLU A 30 -6.89 7.90 -4.31
N MET A 31 -5.74 7.27 -4.50
CA MET A 31 -4.47 7.74 -3.92
C MET A 31 -4.05 9.10 -4.50
N LEU A 32 -4.28 9.31 -5.80
CA LEU A 32 -3.97 10.58 -6.44
C LEU A 32 -4.83 11.73 -5.89
N LYS A 33 -6.08 11.44 -5.54
CA LYS A 33 -6.98 12.44 -4.97
C LYS A 33 -6.60 12.81 -3.53
N ALA A 34 -6.11 11.83 -2.78
CA ALA A 34 -5.77 12.01 -1.37
C ALA A 34 -4.57 11.13 -1.00
N PRO A 35 -3.34 11.58 -1.30
CA PRO A 35 -2.14 10.77 -1.05
C PRO A 35 -1.97 10.33 0.39
N GLU A 36 -2.50 11.08 1.33
CA GLU A 36 -2.39 10.77 2.76
C GLU A 36 -3.66 10.14 3.33
N ALA A 37 -4.52 9.57 2.47
CA ALA A 37 -5.77 8.96 2.91
C ALA A 37 -5.56 7.74 3.79
N GLY A 38 -4.50 6.98 3.58
CA GLY A 38 -4.20 5.82 4.42
C GLY A 38 -3.73 6.23 5.80
N ASP A 39 -4.07 5.42 6.80
CA ASP A 39 -3.64 5.67 8.17
C ASP A 39 -2.17 5.32 8.35
N VAL A 40 -1.45 6.18 9.06
CA VAL A 40 -0.04 5.91 9.37
C VAL A 40 0.05 4.68 10.28
N ILE A 41 0.93 3.77 9.92
CA ILE A 41 1.17 2.56 10.71
C ILE A 41 2.30 2.83 11.68
N MET A 42 1.99 2.80 12.98
CA MET A 42 2.98 3.04 14.01
C MET A 42 4.11 2.01 13.94
N GLY A 43 5.32 2.48 14.16
CA GLY A 43 6.49 1.61 14.18
C GLY A 43 7.08 1.27 12.82
N THR A 44 6.63 1.94 11.75
CA THR A 44 7.11 1.68 10.39
C THR A 44 7.93 2.83 9.80
N GLY A 45 7.98 3.97 10.46
CA GLY A 45 8.72 5.12 9.95
C GLY A 45 7.97 5.96 8.94
N GLY A 46 6.66 5.73 8.77
CA GLY A 46 5.83 6.57 7.90
C GLY A 46 5.04 5.83 6.84
N LEU A 47 5.05 4.51 6.87
CA LEU A 47 4.18 3.73 5.99
C LEU A 47 2.73 3.95 6.35
N ARG A 48 1.87 3.87 5.34
CA ARG A 48 0.43 4.04 5.50
C ARG A 48 -0.30 2.79 5.05
N LYS A 49 -1.48 2.58 5.62
CA LYS A 49 -2.36 1.50 5.24
C LYS A 49 -3.66 2.08 4.73
N ILE A 50 -3.96 1.85 3.46
CA ILE A 50 -5.22 2.27 2.87
C ILE A 50 -6.12 1.06 2.68
N ARG A 51 -7.41 1.24 3.00
CA ARG A 51 -8.43 0.22 2.81
C ARG A 51 -9.05 0.42 1.44
N HIS A 52 -9.16 -0.64 0.67
CA HIS A 52 -9.77 -0.58 -0.64
C HIS A 52 -10.86 -1.65 -0.75
N GLY A 53 -12.03 -1.26 -1.21
CA GLY A 53 -13.13 -2.19 -1.40
C GLY A 53 -12.82 -3.18 -2.50
N ASP A 54 -13.22 -4.43 -2.31
CA ASP A 54 -13.00 -5.50 -3.27
C ASP A 54 -14.36 -5.96 -3.80
N THR A 55 -14.90 -5.23 -4.77
CA THR A 55 -16.22 -5.51 -5.33
C THR A 55 -16.27 -6.83 -6.10
N GLN A 56 -15.15 -7.24 -6.67
CA GLN A 56 -15.07 -8.51 -7.39
C GLN A 56 -15.20 -9.70 -6.46
N ARG A 57 -14.82 -9.54 -5.20
CA ARG A 57 -14.90 -10.57 -4.18
C ARG A 57 -16.09 -10.36 -3.26
N GLY A 58 -16.99 -9.42 -3.60
CA GLY A 58 -18.18 -9.14 -2.83
C GLY A 58 -17.90 -8.50 -1.48
N LYS A 59 -16.75 -7.84 -1.32
CA LYS A 59 -16.35 -7.24 -0.05
C LYS A 59 -16.26 -5.71 -0.17
N GLY A 60 -16.83 -5.00 0.78
CA GLY A 60 -16.66 -3.56 0.90
C GLY A 60 -15.32 -3.22 1.56
N LYS A 61 -15.09 -1.92 1.83
CA LYS A 61 -13.82 -1.44 2.37
C LYS A 61 -13.40 -2.12 3.67
N ARG A 62 -14.37 -2.44 4.55
CA ARG A 62 -14.06 -3.07 5.85
C ARG A 62 -13.58 -4.50 5.72
N GLY A 63 -14.13 -5.25 4.77
CA GLY A 63 -13.76 -6.64 4.55
C GLY A 63 -12.81 -6.82 3.37
N GLY A 64 -12.34 -5.73 2.78
CA GLY A 64 -11.57 -5.77 1.55
C GLY A 64 -10.07 -5.75 1.78
N LEU A 65 -9.39 -5.21 0.79
CA LEU A 65 -7.94 -5.19 0.75
C LEU A 65 -7.35 -4.09 1.65
N ARG A 66 -6.16 -4.39 2.11
CA ARG A 66 -5.29 -3.43 2.79
C ARG A 66 -4.05 -3.27 1.93
N VAL A 67 -3.72 -2.03 1.54
CA VAL A 67 -2.52 -1.74 0.74
C VAL A 67 -1.57 -0.92 1.60
N ILE A 68 -0.34 -1.40 1.73
CA ILE A 68 0.71 -0.73 2.49
C ILE A 68 1.55 0.07 1.53
N TYR A 69 1.66 1.37 1.77
CA TYR A 69 2.38 2.26 0.87
C TYR A 69 3.09 3.38 1.61
N PHE A 70 4.04 4.00 0.91
CA PHE A 70 4.72 5.21 1.35
C PHE A 70 4.45 6.32 0.34
N TRP A 71 4.07 7.51 0.83
CA TRP A 71 3.91 8.69 -0.01
C TRP A 71 5.15 9.58 0.16
N TRP A 72 5.97 9.65 -0.88
CA TRP A 72 7.16 10.51 -0.91
C TRP A 72 6.80 11.83 -1.57
N GLU A 73 6.34 12.77 -0.76
CA GLU A 73 5.74 14.02 -1.24
C GLU A 73 6.67 14.84 -2.11
N SER A 74 7.91 15.03 -1.69
CA SER A 74 8.87 15.85 -2.41
C SER A 74 9.18 15.37 -3.83
N HIS A 75 8.97 14.10 -4.08
CA HIS A 75 9.24 13.46 -5.37
C HIS A 75 7.98 13.01 -6.09
N ARG A 76 6.84 13.20 -5.45
CA ARG A 76 5.53 12.78 -5.97
C ARG A 76 5.52 11.32 -6.40
N GLN A 77 5.95 10.47 -5.48
CA GLN A 77 6.00 9.04 -5.70
C GLN A 77 5.23 8.29 -4.62
N PHE A 78 4.45 7.31 -5.07
CA PHE A 78 3.88 6.31 -4.18
C PHE A 78 4.72 5.05 -4.30
N TRP A 79 5.23 4.56 -3.18
CA TRP A 79 5.92 3.27 -3.14
C TRP A 79 4.96 2.24 -2.57
N LEU A 80 4.59 1.28 -3.40
CA LEU A 80 3.62 0.25 -3.03
C LEU A 80 4.39 -0.95 -2.49
N PHE A 81 4.29 -1.20 -1.18
CA PHE A 81 5.10 -2.20 -0.50
C PHE A 81 4.51 -3.59 -0.59
N THR A 82 3.24 -3.72 -0.21
CA THR A 82 2.55 -5.01 -0.21
C THR A 82 1.05 -4.78 -0.07
N LEU A 83 0.29 -5.86 -0.20
CA LEU A 83 -1.15 -5.81 0.01
C LEU A 83 -1.59 -7.16 0.55
N TYR A 84 -2.69 -7.15 1.27
CA TYR A 84 -3.28 -8.37 1.82
C TYR A 84 -4.78 -8.18 2.03
N ASP A 85 -5.50 -9.31 2.10
CA ASP A 85 -6.92 -9.31 2.43
C ASP A 85 -7.08 -9.45 3.93
N LYS A 86 -7.96 -8.67 4.53
CA LYS A 86 -8.22 -8.72 5.97
C LYS A 86 -8.64 -10.11 6.43
N SER A 87 -9.31 -10.88 5.56
CA SER A 87 -9.72 -12.25 5.89
C SER A 87 -8.54 -13.21 6.04
N GLU A 88 -7.40 -12.89 5.41
CA GLU A 88 -6.19 -13.71 5.47
C GLU A 88 -5.29 -13.30 6.63
N MET A 89 -5.25 -12.00 6.90
CA MET A 89 -4.41 -11.45 7.96
C MET A 89 -5.14 -10.26 8.59
N ASP A 90 -5.46 -10.38 9.85
CA ASP A 90 -6.25 -9.37 10.55
C ASP A 90 -5.50 -8.04 10.69
N ASP A 91 -4.24 -8.10 11.05
CA ASP A 91 -3.37 -6.92 11.15
C ASP A 91 -1.91 -7.35 11.05
N LEU A 92 -1.03 -6.36 10.87
CA LEU A 92 0.41 -6.60 10.83
C LEU A 92 0.92 -6.89 12.24
N SER A 93 1.75 -7.93 12.35
CA SER A 93 2.42 -8.25 13.62
C SER A 93 3.55 -7.24 13.90
N PRO A 94 4.04 -7.14 15.15
CA PRO A 94 5.22 -6.32 15.43
C PRO A 94 6.42 -6.70 14.57
N LYS A 95 6.59 -7.99 14.27
CA LYS A 95 7.64 -8.47 13.39
C LYS A 95 7.47 -7.96 11.96
N ASP A 96 6.24 -7.97 11.45
CA ASP A 96 5.94 -7.44 10.12
C ASP A 96 6.25 -5.95 10.04
N ARG A 97 5.86 -5.20 11.06
CA ARG A 97 6.12 -3.75 11.11
C ARG A 97 7.60 -3.43 11.15
N ALA A 98 8.38 -4.20 11.91
CA ALA A 98 9.82 -4.02 11.97
C ALA A 98 10.47 -4.31 10.62
N ALA A 99 10.04 -5.35 9.94
CA ALA A 99 10.55 -5.70 8.61
C ALA A 99 10.23 -4.60 7.60
N LEU A 100 8.99 -4.09 7.62
CA LEU A 100 8.59 -3.01 6.72
C LEU A 100 9.35 -1.72 7.00
N LYS A 101 9.60 -1.41 8.26
CA LYS A 101 10.40 -0.25 8.64
C LYS A 101 11.81 -0.34 8.05
N ALA A 102 12.43 -1.51 8.16
CA ALA A 102 13.76 -1.73 7.60
C ALA A 102 13.76 -1.59 6.08
N MET A 103 12.73 -2.10 5.42
CA MET A 103 12.60 -1.97 3.97
C MET A 103 12.45 -0.51 3.54
N LEU A 104 11.63 0.26 4.26
CA LEU A 104 11.45 1.67 3.95
C LEU A 104 12.77 2.44 4.12
N LYS A 105 13.49 2.19 5.20
CA LYS A 105 14.78 2.84 5.45
C LYS A 105 15.76 2.54 4.32
N GLN A 106 15.84 1.28 3.91
CA GLN A 106 16.73 0.86 2.83
C GLN A 106 16.38 1.53 1.51
N GLU A 107 15.09 1.59 1.16
CA GLU A 107 14.64 2.24 -0.07
C GLU A 107 14.95 3.74 -0.06
N LEU A 108 14.69 4.41 1.04
CA LEU A 108 15.00 5.83 1.17
C LEU A 108 16.50 6.09 0.98
N GLU A 109 17.35 5.28 1.58
CA GLU A 109 18.80 5.42 1.45
C GLU A 109 19.27 5.16 0.02
N SER A 110 18.69 4.18 -0.66
CA SER A 110 19.10 3.85 -2.02
C SER A 110 18.66 4.86 -3.07
N ARG A 111 17.66 5.70 -2.75
CA ARG A 111 17.11 6.66 -3.70
C ARG A 111 17.55 8.10 -3.45
N LYS A 112 18.41 8.30 -2.50
CA LYS A 112 18.96 9.64 -2.23
C LYS A 112 20.08 10.00 -3.19
#